data_74a11b5bfe589c560ee325e38b6bd5da
#
_entry.id   74a11b5bfe589c560ee325e38b6bd5da
#
_cell.length_a   1.000
_cell.length_b   1.000
_cell.length_c   1.000
_cell.angle_alpha   90.00
_cell.angle_beta   90.00
_cell.angle_gamma   90.00
#
_symmetry.space_group_name_H-M   'P 1'
#
loop_
_entity.id
_entity.type
_entity.pdbx_description
1 polymer ?
#
loop_
_entity_poly.entity_id
_entity_poly.type
_entity_poly.pdbx_seq_one_letter_code
_entity_poly.pdbx_strand_id
1 'polypeptide(L)'
;VLFSLGLWACVRRPDARWAGAVLMLVSVLWVVLVTTGIQPLVDASLADRFLQEKFGHLVTDVSGGTVSVLLAMLGRPVALLQALVSPPGTTLGFVLALSLPLLFVPLLSLDAALMVAIPLLVALLSQGHTALSVTLRYVLALVPGLYMGSMLWWETHSGAWSQRWLQRSWITALSLGLVITLVSNPHRSLSAVVPDSFVPWVHRSPALMLQQRAAA
;
A
#
# COMPACT_ATOMS: atom_id res chain seq x y z
N VAL A 1 4.23 -8.03 -1.20
CA VAL A 1 5.22 -7.85 -0.12
C VAL A 1 6.39 -8.81 -0.31
N LEU A 2 6.18 -10.13 -0.32
CA LEU A 2 7.28 -11.13 -0.43
C LEU A 2 8.14 -10.91 -1.68
N PHE A 3 7.53 -10.61 -2.83
CA PHE A 3 8.27 -10.30 -4.05
C PHE A 3 9.21 -9.10 -3.87
N SER A 4 8.73 -8.02 -3.25
CA SER A 4 9.53 -6.81 -3.01
C SER A 4 10.68 -7.06 -2.03
N LEU A 5 10.46 -7.87 -0.99
CA LEU A 5 11.53 -8.31 -0.09
C LEU A 5 12.57 -9.18 -0.80
N GLY A 6 12.12 -10.08 -1.68
CA GLY A 6 13.00 -10.88 -2.54
C GLY A 6 13.83 -9.99 -3.46
N LEU A 7 13.21 -9.01 -4.10
CA LEU A 7 13.89 -8.04 -4.95
C LEU A 7 14.95 -7.25 -4.18
N TRP A 8 14.60 -6.75 -2.99
CA TRP A 8 15.55 -6.08 -2.11
C TRP A 8 16.74 -6.97 -1.75
N ALA A 9 16.48 -8.22 -1.35
CA ALA A 9 17.54 -9.18 -1.02
C ALA A 9 18.46 -9.43 -2.20
N CYS A 10 17.91 -9.60 -3.42
CA CYS A 10 18.72 -9.80 -4.63
C CYS A 10 19.63 -8.61 -4.93
N VAL A 11 19.14 -7.37 -4.71
CA VAL A 11 19.87 -6.14 -5.07
C VAL A 11 20.86 -5.75 -3.98
N ARG A 12 20.46 -5.82 -2.71
CA ARG A 12 21.19 -5.26 -1.58
C ARG A 12 22.01 -6.27 -0.77
N ARG A 13 21.74 -7.57 -0.91
CA ARG A 13 22.38 -8.63 -0.11
C ARG A 13 22.99 -9.68 -1.04
N PRO A 14 24.26 -9.51 -1.46
CA PRO A 14 24.93 -10.45 -2.37
C PRO A 14 24.97 -11.89 -1.82
N ASP A 15 25.14 -12.01 -0.51
CA ASP A 15 25.13 -13.27 0.26
C ASP A 15 23.76 -13.96 0.31
N ALA A 16 22.68 -13.21 0.16
CA ALA A 16 21.31 -13.71 0.23
C ALA A 16 20.56 -13.69 -1.12
N ARG A 17 21.25 -13.47 -2.25
CA ARG A 17 20.62 -13.38 -3.59
C ARG A 17 19.78 -14.60 -3.94
N TRP A 18 20.26 -15.80 -3.62
CA TRP A 18 19.52 -17.03 -3.87
C TRP A 18 18.20 -17.08 -3.07
N ALA A 19 18.25 -16.71 -1.80
CA ALA A 19 17.04 -16.62 -0.97
C ALA A 19 16.07 -15.57 -1.53
N GLY A 20 16.59 -14.45 -1.98
CA GLY A 20 15.81 -13.41 -2.66
C GLY A 20 15.13 -13.91 -3.94
N ALA A 21 15.86 -14.62 -4.80
CA ALA A 21 15.32 -15.20 -6.02
C ALA A 21 14.24 -16.25 -5.73
N VAL A 22 14.45 -17.11 -4.74
CA VAL A 22 13.45 -18.09 -4.30
C VAL A 22 12.19 -17.40 -3.79
N LEU A 23 12.31 -16.34 -2.97
CA LEU A 23 11.18 -15.55 -2.49
C LEU A 23 10.38 -14.92 -3.63
N MET A 24 11.05 -14.37 -4.64
CA MET A 24 10.39 -13.81 -5.82
C MET A 24 9.65 -14.91 -6.60
N LEU A 25 10.30 -16.05 -6.85
CA LEU A 25 9.70 -17.17 -7.55
C LEU A 25 8.47 -17.72 -6.82
N VAL A 26 8.59 -17.97 -5.51
CA VAL A 26 7.46 -18.42 -4.67
C VAL A 26 6.31 -17.42 -4.70
N SER A 27 6.61 -16.11 -4.65
CA SER A 27 5.57 -15.07 -4.74
C SER A 27 4.82 -15.10 -6.07
N VAL A 28 5.53 -15.27 -7.19
CA VAL A 28 4.92 -15.36 -8.52
C VAL A 28 4.09 -16.63 -8.63
N LEU A 29 4.65 -17.79 -8.24
CA LEU A 29 3.93 -19.06 -8.26
C LEU A 29 2.67 -19.01 -7.40
N TRP A 30 2.74 -18.38 -6.22
CA TRP A 30 1.58 -18.19 -5.35
C TRP A 30 0.48 -17.36 -6.03
N VAL A 31 0.84 -16.23 -6.64
CA VAL A 31 -0.13 -15.39 -7.36
C VAL A 31 -0.76 -16.17 -8.51
N VAL A 32 0.02 -16.88 -9.31
CA VAL A 32 -0.48 -17.71 -10.40
C VAL A 32 -1.41 -18.78 -9.86
N LEU A 33 -1.00 -19.53 -8.84
CA LEU A 33 -1.81 -20.59 -8.23
C LEU A 33 -3.16 -20.05 -7.72
N VAL A 34 -3.14 -18.90 -7.04
CA VAL A 34 -4.37 -18.31 -6.50
C VAL A 34 -5.28 -17.83 -7.64
N THR A 35 -4.74 -17.10 -8.61
CA THR A 35 -5.54 -16.48 -9.67
C THR A 35 -6.06 -17.48 -10.71
N THR A 36 -5.28 -18.51 -11.06
CA THR A 36 -5.67 -19.49 -12.08
C THR A 36 -6.23 -20.78 -11.51
N GLY A 37 -5.89 -21.13 -10.27
CA GLY A 37 -6.33 -22.37 -9.64
C GLY A 37 -7.43 -22.15 -8.60
N ILE A 38 -7.19 -21.35 -7.58
CA ILE A 38 -8.08 -21.24 -6.42
C ILE A 38 -9.30 -20.35 -6.69
N GLN A 39 -9.09 -19.15 -7.25
CA GLN A 39 -10.18 -18.19 -7.49
C GLN A 39 -11.28 -18.75 -8.41
N PRO A 40 -10.98 -19.41 -9.52
CA PRO A 40 -12.02 -19.98 -10.39
C PRO A 40 -12.85 -21.08 -9.73
N LEU A 41 -12.32 -21.78 -8.71
CA LEU A 41 -13.06 -22.78 -7.95
C LEU A 41 -14.12 -22.16 -7.03
N VAL A 42 -13.91 -20.90 -6.62
CA VAL A 42 -14.85 -20.19 -5.73
C VAL A 42 -15.86 -19.39 -6.57
N ASP A 43 -15.37 -18.57 -7.49
CA ASP A 43 -16.17 -17.78 -8.42
C ASP A 43 -15.31 -17.46 -9.66
N ALA A 44 -15.66 -18.04 -10.80
CA ALA A 44 -14.91 -17.85 -12.05
C ALA A 44 -14.88 -16.39 -12.52
N SER A 45 -15.87 -15.57 -12.14
CA SER A 45 -15.93 -14.15 -12.49
C SER A 45 -15.22 -13.22 -11.50
N LEU A 46 -14.79 -13.73 -10.33
CA LEU A 46 -14.24 -12.91 -9.26
C LEU A 46 -12.93 -12.22 -9.66
N ALA A 47 -12.04 -12.95 -10.34
CA ALA A 47 -10.77 -12.43 -10.81
C ALA A 47 -10.98 -11.31 -11.83
N ASP A 48 -11.87 -11.51 -12.80
CA ASP A 48 -12.14 -10.54 -13.86
C ASP A 48 -12.81 -9.28 -13.29
N ARG A 49 -13.77 -9.43 -12.38
CA ARG A 49 -14.38 -8.29 -11.68
C ARG A 49 -13.36 -7.49 -10.89
N PHE A 50 -12.48 -8.18 -10.13
CA PHE A 50 -11.43 -7.51 -9.37
C PHE A 50 -10.47 -6.75 -10.26
N LEU A 51 -10.03 -7.36 -11.37
CA LEU A 51 -9.14 -6.71 -12.34
C LEU A 51 -9.81 -5.52 -13.02
N GLN A 52 -11.08 -5.67 -13.40
CA GLN A 52 -11.89 -4.60 -14.00
C GLN A 52 -12.07 -3.42 -13.03
N GLU A 53 -12.42 -3.68 -11.77
CA GLU A 53 -12.61 -2.63 -10.77
C GLU A 53 -11.30 -1.88 -10.45
N LYS A 54 -10.17 -2.58 -10.41
CA LYS A 54 -8.89 -1.98 -9.99
C LYS A 54 -8.10 -1.39 -11.15
N PHE A 55 -8.12 -2.04 -12.31
CA PHE A 55 -7.23 -1.73 -13.42
C PHE A 55 -7.95 -1.50 -14.76
N GLY A 56 -9.28 -1.51 -14.79
CA GLY A 56 -10.09 -1.32 -15.99
C GLY A 56 -9.84 0.00 -16.73
N HIS A 57 -9.36 1.02 -16.03
CA HIS A 57 -8.96 2.30 -16.65
C HIS A 57 -7.63 2.21 -17.44
N LEU A 58 -6.80 1.20 -17.19
CA LEU A 58 -5.53 0.98 -17.88
C LEU A 58 -5.65 -0.03 -19.02
N VAL A 59 -6.64 -0.92 -18.95
CA VAL A 59 -6.77 -2.06 -19.84
C VAL A 59 -8.20 -2.14 -20.35
N THR A 60 -8.36 -2.19 -21.66
CA THR A 60 -9.68 -2.28 -22.32
C THR A 60 -10.28 -3.67 -22.27
N ASP A 61 -9.45 -4.70 -22.13
CA ASP A 61 -9.89 -6.10 -22.08
C ASP A 61 -9.15 -6.84 -20.97
N VAL A 62 -9.89 -7.28 -19.96
CA VAL A 62 -9.38 -8.05 -18.81
C VAL A 62 -9.65 -9.56 -18.95
N SER A 63 -10.31 -10.00 -20.02
CA SER A 63 -10.72 -11.40 -20.23
C SER A 63 -9.54 -12.39 -20.29
N GLY A 64 -8.35 -11.90 -20.61
CA GLY A 64 -7.12 -12.70 -20.61
C GLY A 64 -6.45 -12.90 -19.24
N GLY A 65 -7.12 -12.47 -18.15
CA GLY A 65 -6.60 -12.61 -16.78
C GLY A 65 -5.45 -11.68 -16.43
N THR A 66 -4.82 -11.92 -15.27
CA THR A 66 -3.77 -11.05 -14.69
C THR A 66 -2.56 -10.82 -15.62
N VAL A 67 -2.18 -11.83 -16.39
CA VAL A 67 -1.01 -11.74 -17.29
C VAL A 67 -1.28 -10.79 -18.45
N SER A 68 -2.48 -10.85 -19.05
CA SER A 68 -2.87 -9.96 -20.16
C SER A 68 -2.92 -8.50 -19.68
N VAL A 69 -3.41 -8.26 -18.47
CA VAL A 69 -3.43 -6.93 -17.84
C VAL A 69 -2.00 -6.40 -17.67
N LEU A 70 -1.08 -7.21 -17.14
CA LEU A 70 0.33 -6.81 -17.00
C LEU A 70 0.99 -6.49 -18.35
N LEU A 71 0.78 -7.32 -19.37
CA LEU A 71 1.32 -7.09 -20.71
C LEU A 71 0.73 -5.82 -21.35
N ALA A 72 -0.57 -5.58 -21.20
CA ALA A 72 -1.22 -4.38 -21.70
C ALA A 72 -0.72 -3.10 -20.99
N MET A 73 -0.47 -3.17 -19.67
CA MET A 73 0.14 -2.09 -18.92
C MET A 73 1.56 -1.77 -19.42
N LEU A 74 2.38 -2.80 -19.62
CA LEU A 74 3.75 -2.64 -20.16
C LEU A 74 3.75 -2.09 -21.58
N GLY A 75 2.75 -2.41 -22.38
CA GLY A 75 2.57 -1.89 -23.73
C GLY A 75 2.18 -0.41 -23.80
N ARG A 76 1.76 0.21 -22.68
CA ARG A 76 1.30 1.61 -22.60
C ARG A 76 2.04 2.40 -21.51
N PRO A 77 3.37 2.58 -21.64
CA PRO A 77 4.18 3.17 -20.56
C PRO A 77 3.76 4.60 -20.19
N VAL A 78 3.31 5.40 -21.15
CA VAL A 78 2.84 6.77 -20.89
C VAL A 78 1.56 6.77 -20.06
N ALA A 79 0.59 5.93 -20.39
CA ALA A 79 -0.65 5.80 -19.63
C ALA A 79 -0.37 5.28 -18.21
N LEU A 80 0.57 4.37 -18.07
CA LEU A 80 1.01 3.85 -16.76
C LEU A 80 1.65 4.94 -15.91
N LEU A 81 2.54 5.76 -16.47
CA LEU A 81 3.14 6.89 -15.76
C LEU A 81 2.10 7.95 -15.36
N GLN A 82 1.15 8.24 -16.24
CA GLN A 82 0.05 9.15 -15.93
C GLN A 82 -0.81 8.61 -14.77
N ALA A 83 -1.15 7.32 -14.79
CA ALA A 83 -1.92 6.69 -13.73
C ALA A 83 -1.21 6.70 -12.38
N LEU A 84 0.11 6.53 -12.34
CA LEU A 84 0.92 6.59 -11.11
C LEU A 84 0.83 7.95 -10.40
N VAL A 85 0.60 9.02 -11.14
CA VAL A 85 0.57 10.40 -10.59
C VAL A 85 -0.87 10.93 -10.49
N SER A 86 -1.85 10.24 -11.03
CA SER A 86 -3.24 10.72 -11.10
C SER A 86 -4.14 10.07 -10.04
N PRO A 87 -4.94 10.85 -9.30
CA PRO A 87 -4.96 12.31 -9.24
C PRO A 87 -3.81 12.87 -8.39
N PRO A 88 -3.10 13.92 -8.85
CA PRO A 88 -1.81 14.31 -8.27
C PRO A 88 -1.91 14.74 -6.79
N GLY A 89 -2.97 15.43 -6.41
CA GLY A 89 -3.16 15.86 -5.03
C GLY A 89 -3.32 14.68 -4.05
N THR A 90 -4.10 13.68 -4.42
CA THR A 90 -4.33 12.48 -3.60
C THR A 90 -3.06 11.64 -3.51
N THR A 91 -2.39 11.44 -4.63
CA THR A 91 -1.13 10.67 -4.71
C THR A 91 -0.05 11.34 -3.86
N LEU A 92 0.13 12.65 -4.02
CA LEU A 92 1.09 13.42 -3.21
C LEU A 92 0.74 13.36 -1.72
N GLY A 93 -0.53 13.58 -1.36
CA GLY A 93 -1.01 13.48 0.02
C GLY A 93 -0.76 12.11 0.63
N PHE A 94 -0.98 11.04 -0.12
CA PHE A 94 -0.71 9.66 0.29
C PHE A 94 0.79 9.43 0.56
N VAL A 95 1.67 9.82 -0.36
CA VAL A 95 3.12 9.67 -0.21
C VAL A 95 3.64 10.50 0.97
N LEU A 96 3.16 11.74 1.12
CA LEU A 96 3.53 12.60 2.24
C LEU A 96 3.06 12.01 3.58
N ALA A 97 1.83 11.53 3.66
CA ALA A 97 1.30 10.91 4.88
C ALA A 97 2.07 9.67 5.31
N LEU A 98 2.54 8.84 4.35
CA LEU A 98 3.39 7.68 4.63
C LEU A 98 4.81 8.07 5.05
N SER A 99 5.34 9.14 4.50
CA SER A 99 6.73 9.54 4.69
C SER A 99 6.94 10.44 5.92
N LEU A 100 5.94 11.24 6.28
CA LEU A 100 5.99 12.21 7.38
C LEU A 100 6.37 11.58 8.74
N PRO A 101 5.75 10.47 9.18
CA PRO A 101 6.11 9.85 10.46
C PRO A 101 7.56 9.33 10.50
N LEU A 102 8.15 9.10 9.33
CA LEU A 102 9.50 8.59 9.15
C LEU A 102 10.50 9.68 8.69
N LEU A 103 10.15 10.98 8.90
CA LEU A 103 10.97 12.14 8.55
C LEU A 103 11.40 12.15 7.07
N PHE A 104 10.54 11.67 6.17
CA PHE A 104 10.79 11.56 4.74
C PHE A 104 11.98 10.64 4.35
N VAL A 105 12.55 9.91 5.31
CA VAL A 105 13.63 8.95 5.06
C VAL A 105 13.26 7.91 4.01
N PRO A 106 12.03 7.37 3.96
CA PRO A 106 11.66 6.41 2.91
C PRO A 106 11.84 6.92 1.48
N LEU A 107 11.71 8.24 1.27
CA LEU A 107 11.92 8.84 -0.06
C LEU A 107 13.38 8.91 -0.47
N LEU A 108 14.29 8.85 0.51
CA LEU A 108 15.74 8.87 0.30
C LEU A 108 16.36 7.47 0.35
N SER A 109 15.63 6.51 0.90
CA SER A 109 16.11 5.15 1.14
C SER A 109 15.79 4.23 -0.03
N LEU A 110 16.83 3.79 -0.75
CA LEU A 110 16.67 2.74 -1.77
C LEU A 110 16.16 1.43 -1.17
N ASP A 111 16.56 1.12 0.06
CA ASP A 111 16.11 -0.08 0.77
C ASP A 111 14.59 -0.03 1.01
N ALA A 112 14.06 1.11 1.48
CA ALA A 112 12.62 1.31 1.62
C ALA A 112 11.91 1.22 0.27
N ALA A 113 12.42 1.90 -0.76
CA ALA A 113 11.84 1.88 -2.10
C ALA A 113 11.73 0.46 -2.67
N LEU A 114 12.77 -0.35 -2.55
CA LEU A 114 12.77 -1.74 -3.03
C LEU A 114 11.80 -2.63 -2.22
N MET A 115 11.78 -2.47 -0.89
CA MET A 115 10.91 -3.29 -0.02
C MET A 115 9.42 -3.03 -0.23
N VAL A 116 9.04 -1.81 -0.64
CA VAL A 116 7.64 -1.47 -0.88
C VAL A 116 7.27 -1.37 -2.37
N ALA A 117 8.20 -1.60 -3.28
CA ALA A 117 8.04 -1.36 -4.72
C ALA A 117 6.71 -1.91 -5.28
N ILE A 118 6.45 -3.19 -5.13
CA ILE A 118 5.25 -3.81 -5.70
C ILE A 118 3.97 -3.39 -4.98
N PRO A 119 3.85 -3.46 -3.62
CA PRO A 119 2.63 -3.02 -2.97
C PRO A 119 2.35 -1.53 -3.16
N LEU A 120 3.37 -0.68 -3.25
CA LEU A 120 3.20 0.72 -3.57
C LEU A 120 2.71 0.92 -5.01
N LEU A 121 3.31 0.22 -5.97
CA LEU A 121 2.90 0.26 -7.37
C LEU A 121 1.44 -0.18 -7.51
N VAL A 122 1.05 -1.28 -6.88
CA VAL A 122 -0.35 -1.75 -6.89
C VAL A 122 -1.29 -0.71 -6.26
N ALA A 123 -0.92 -0.08 -5.14
CA ALA A 123 -1.74 0.95 -4.53
C ALA A 123 -1.91 2.17 -5.43
N LEU A 124 -0.83 2.65 -6.06
CA LEU A 124 -0.86 3.81 -6.95
C LEU A 124 -1.61 3.57 -8.25
N LEU A 125 -1.53 2.35 -8.80
CA LEU A 125 -2.21 1.99 -10.05
C LEU A 125 -3.68 1.57 -9.83
N SER A 126 -4.08 1.27 -8.60
CA SER A 126 -5.46 0.85 -8.31
C SER A 126 -6.43 2.01 -8.42
N GLN A 127 -7.48 1.82 -9.21
CA GLN A 127 -8.58 2.77 -9.30
C GLN A 127 -9.43 2.78 -8.02
N GLY A 128 -9.86 3.97 -7.62
CA GLY A 128 -10.76 4.18 -6.47
C GLY A 128 -10.15 4.95 -5.31
N HIS A 129 -10.98 5.78 -4.68
CA HIS A 129 -10.57 6.63 -3.54
C HIS A 129 -10.07 5.83 -2.33
N THR A 130 -10.42 4.56 -2.22
CA THR A 130 -10.05 3.69 -1.10
C THR A 130 -8.61 3.17 -1.19
N ALA A 131 -8.04 3.05 -2.38
CA ALA A 131 -6.70 2.48 -2.58
C ALA A 131 -5.61 3.38 -1.98
N LEU A 132 -5.77 4.71 -2.12
CA LEU A 132 -4.85 5.73 -1.61
C LEU A 132 -5.26 6.28 -0.23
N SER A 133 -6.19 5.61 0.45
CA SER A 133 -6.58 6.02 1.80
C SER A 133 -5.64 5.43 2.85
N VAL A 134 -4.96 6.30 3.59
CA VAL A 134 -4.04 5.91 4.67
C VAL A 134 -4.80 5.24 5.84
N THR A 135 -6.10 5.45 5.94
CA THR A 135 -6.93 4.88 7.01
C THR A 135 -7.38 3.44 6.75
N LEU A 136 -7.13 2.91 5.55
CA LEU A 136 -7.56 1.57 5.17
C LEU A 136 -6.42 0.55 5.22
N ARG A 137 -6.81 -0.72 5.33
CA ARG A 137 -5.92 -1.89 5.45
C ARG A 137 -4.86 -2.04 4.34
N TYR A 138 -5.03 -1.39 3.20
CA TYR A 138 -4.09 -1.48 2.08
C TYR A 138 -2.70 -0.92 2.42
N VAL A 139 -2.63 0.07 3.30
CA VAL A 139 -1.37 0.67 3.78
C VAL A 139 -0.55 -0.31 4.64
N LEU A 140 -1.22 -1.25 5.31
CA LEU A 140 -0.54 -2.23 6.17
C LEU A 140 0.53 -3.04 5.43
N ALA A 141 0.36 -3.26 4.12
CA ALA A 141 1.36 -3.95 3.30
C ALA A 141 2.64 -3.12 3.07
N LEU A 142 2.57 -1.78 3.21
CA LEU A 142 3.68 -0.87 2.99
C LEU A 142 4.47 -0.61 4.27
N VAL A 143 3.79 -0.56 5.41
CA VAL A 143 4.36 -0.14 6.70
C VAL A 143 5.63 -0.91 7.06
N PRO A 144 5.68 -2.25 7.06
CA PRO A 144 6.90 -2.97 7.44
C PRO A 144 8.10 -2.62 6.57
N GLY A 145 7.91 -2.52 5.24
CA GLY A 145 8.98 -2.19 4.30
C GLY A 145 9.50 -0.76 4.48
N LEU A 146 8.61 0.20 4.72
CA LEU A 146 8.98 1.60 4.97
C LEU A 146 9.79 1.73 6.27
N TYR A 147 9.35 1.09 7.35
CA TYR A 147 10.07 1.13 8.63
C TYR A 147 11.41 0.44 8.55
N MET A 148 11.47 -0.79 8.06
CA MET A 148 12.72 -1.54 7.92
C MET A 148 13.72 -0.82 7.01
N GLY A 149 13.27 -0.34 5.86
CA GLY A 149 14.13 0.41 4.94
C GLY A 149 14.63 1.72 5.54
N SER A 150 13.81 2.40 6.35
CA SER A 150 14.23 3.59 7.07
C SER A 150 15.26 3.28 8.17
N MET A 151 15.07 2.18 8.91
CA MET A 151 16.04 1.73 9.91
C MET A 151 17.41 1.42 9.30
N LEU A 152 17.43 0.69 8.17
CA LEU A 152 18.67 0.39 7.45
C LEU A 152 19.35 1.65 6.92
N TRP A 153 18.58 2.62 6.46
CA TRP A 153 19.13 3.90 6.05
C TRP A 153 19.79 4.64 7.22
N TRP A 154 19.14 4.68 8.37
CA TRP A 154 19.68 5.29 9.57
C TRP A 154 20.93 4.57 10.09
N GLU A 155 20.98 3.25 10.03
CA GLU A 155 22.15 2.47 10.41
C GLU A 155 23.39 2.93 9.63
N THR A 156 23.23 3.15 8.31
CA THR A 156 24.33 3.58 7.44
C THR A 156 24.69 5.06 7.56
N HIS A 157 23.76 5.91 8.06
CA HIS A 157 23.94 7.37 8.15
C HIS A 157 23.98 7.89 9.61
N SER A 158 24.07 7.03 10.59
CA SER A 158 24.02 7.39 12.02
C SER A 158 25.11 8.34 12.47
N GLY A 159 26.27 8.34 11.81
CA GLY A 159 27.40 9.23 12.13
C GLY A 159 27.21 10.69 11.68
N ALA A 160 26.26 10.96 10.78
CA ALA A 160 26.04 12.30 10.22
C ALA A 160 25.16 13.22 11.09
N TRP A 161 24.46 12.68 12.08
CA TRP A 161 23.44 13.40 12.84
C TRP A 161 23.65 13.25 14.35
N SER A 162 23.45 14.33 15.09
CA SER A 162 23.44 14.26 16.55
C SER A 162 22.31 13.34 17.02
N GLN A 163 22.64 12.30 17.78
CA GLN A 163 21.68 11.29 18.24
C GLN A 163 20.50 11.90 19.03
N ARG A 164 20.75 12.97 19.80
CA ARG A 164 19.70 13.68 20.55
C ARG A 164 18.72 14.44 19.63
N TRP A 165 19.24 15.08 18.61
CA TRP A 165 18.41 15.80 17.63
C TRP A 165 17.54 14.81 16.85
N LEU A 166 18.13 13.71 16.43
CA LEU A 166 17.43 12.65 15.73
C LEU A 166 16.29 12.06 16.55
N GLN A 167 16.53 11.70 17.81
CA GLN A 167 15.50 11.17 18.70
C GLN A 167 14.34 12.17 18.88
N ARG A 168 14.65 13.46 19.08
CA ARG A 168 13.63 14.51 19.21
C ARG A 168 12.80 14.64 17.93
N SER A 169 13.45 14.65 16.78
CA SER A 169 12.77 14.75 15.49
C SER A 169 11.84 13.55 15.22
N TRP A 170 12.29 12.34 15.57
CA TRP A 170 11.48 11.13 15.47
C TRP A 170 10.27 11.19 16.40
N ILE A 171 10.45 11.53 17.65
CA ILE A 171 9.36 11.67 18.62
C ILE A 171 8.34 12.71 18.11
N THR A 172 8.83 13.86 17.63
CA THR A 172 7.97 14.92 17.11
C THR A 172 7.18 14.45 15.87
N ALA A 173 7.86 13.80 14.92
CA ALA A 173 7.21 13.31 13.70
C ALA A 173 6.18 12.22 13.97
N LEU A 174 6.48 11.27 14.86
CA LEU A 174 5.54 10.23 15.30
C LEU A 174 4.34 10.83 16.05
N SER A 175 4.60 11.79 16.95
CA SER A 175 3.53 12.48 17.68
C SER A 175 2.64 13.27 16.74
N LEU A 176 3.22 14.00 15.79
CA LEU A 176 2.48 14.73 14.77
C LEU A 176 1.67 13.79 13.88
N GLY A 177 2.25 12.69 13.43
CA GLY A 177 1.57 11.65 12.66
C GLY A 177 0.40 11.04 13.44
N LEU A 178 0.58 10.79 14.74
CA LEU A 178 -0.49 10.31 15.62
C LEU A 178 -1.62 11.34 15.74
N VAL A 179 -1.29 12.61 15.99
CA VAL A 179 -2.28 13.69 16.08
C VAL A 179 -3.05 13.84 14.77
N ILE A 180 -2.36 13.88 13.63
CA ILE A 180 -3.00 13.95 12.31
C ILE A 180 -3.94 12.76 12.10
N THR A 181 -3.51 11.54 12.42
CA THR A 181 -4.35 10.34 12.30
C THR A 181 -5.58 10.42 13.21
N LEU A 182 -5.42 10.93 14.43
CA LEU A 182 -6.51 11.10 15.38
C LEU A 182 -7.54 12.14 14.90
N VAL A 183 -7.07 13.25 14.35
CA VAL A 183 -7.93 14.37 13.90
C VAL A 183 -8.54 14.07 12.52
N SER A 184 -7.80 13.45 11.62
CA SER A 184 -8.22 13.21 10.24
C SER A 184 -9.08 11.96 10.05
N ASN A 185 -9.31 11.16 11.10
CA ASN A 185 -10.10 9.94 10.97
C ASN A 185 -11.61 10.29 10.97
N PRO A 186 -12.29 10.23 9.81
CA PRO A 186 -13.70 10.61 9.70
C PRO A 186 -14.64 9.66 10.48
N HIS A 187 -14.14 8.50 10.91
CA HIS A 187 -14.89 7.50 11.65
C HIS A 187 -14.76 7.65 13.17
N ARG A 188 -13.99 8.62 13.65
CA ARG A 188 -13.89 8.91 15.09
C ARG A 188 -14.85 10.05 15.43
N SER A 189 -15.93 9.72 16.13
CA SER A 189 -16.54 10.70 17.00
C SER A 189 -15.62 10.81 18.23
N LEU A 190 -15.22 12.03 18.56
CA LEU A 190 -14.46 12.35 19.78
C LEU A 190 -15.17 11.89 21.08
N SER A 191 -16.41 11.46 20.98
CA SER A 191 -17.26 10.94 22.07
C SER A 191 -17.14 9.42 22.27
N ALA A 192 -16.50 8.67 21.38
CA ALA A 192 -16.41 7.22 21.51
C ALA A 192 -15.08 6.84 22.19
N VAL A 193 -15.17 6.30 23.38
CA VAL A 193 -14.06 5.74 24.17
C VAL A 193 -13.45 4.53 23.47
N VAL A 194 -14.19 3.88 22.58
CA VAL A 194 -13.75 2.75 21.75
C VAL A 194 -13.89 3.18 20.28
N PRO A 195 -12.83 3.11 19.48
CA PRO A 195 -12.94 3.40 18.05
C PRO A 195 -13.93 2.43 17.39
N ASP A 196 -14.93 2.95 16.71
CA ASP A 196 -15.93 2.16 15.96
C ASP A 196 -15.28 1.15 15.00
N SER A 197 -14.02 1.36 14.61
CA SER A 197 -13.23 0.46 13.79
C SER A 197 -12.96 -0.92 14.39
N PHE A 198 -13.06 -1.07 15.71
CA PHE A 198 -12.88 -2.36 16.38
C PHE A 198 -14.17 -3.19 16.54
N VAL A 199 -15.32 -2.59 16.26
CA VAL A 199 -16.61 -3.25 16.42
C VAL A 199 -17.40 -3.17 15.12
N PRO A 200 -17.24 -4.13 14.19
CA PRO A 200 -17.81 -4.05 12.84
C PRO A 200 -19.33 -3.85 12.79
N TRP A 201 -20.05 -4.26 13.82
CA TRP A 201 -21.52 -4.12 13.92
C TRP A 201 -21.99 -2.76 14.44
N VAL A 202 -21.11 -1.93 14.99
CA VAL A 202 -21.43 -0.57 15.49
C VAL A 202 -21.30 0.48 14.39
N HIS A 203 -20.76 0.12 13.23
CA HIS A 203 -20.55 1.06 12.09
C HIS A 203 -21.82 1.55 11.40
N ARG A 204 -22.96 1.04 11.76
CA ARG A 204 -24.20 1.59 11.25
C ARG A 204 -24.61 2.76 12.13
N SER A 205 -24.21 3.97 11.74
CA SER A 205 -24.75 5.14 12.40
C SER A 205 -26.29 5.04 12.41
N PRO A 206 -26.96 5.42 13.49
CA PRO A 206 -28.42 5.39 13.53
C PRO A 206 -29.07 6.11 12.34
N ALA A 207 -28.42 7.17 11.83
CA ALA A 207 -28.84 7.90 10.63
C ALA A 207 -28.81 7.03 9.35
N LEU A 208 -27.77 6.20 9.18
CA LEU A 208 -27.66 5.29 8.04
C LEU A 208 -28.70 4.14 8.11
N MET A 209 -28.99 3.66 9.31
CA MET A 209 -30.06 2.66 9.51
C MET A 209 -31.45 3.23 9.24
N LEU A 210 -31.68 4.51 9.62
CA LEU A 210 -32.94 5.19 9.34
C LEU A 210 -33.10 5.46 7.84
N GLN A 211 -32.03 5.87 7.14
CA GLN A 211 -32.05 6.05 5.68
C GLN A 211 -32.31 4.73 4.93
N GLN A 212 -31.70 3.64 5.37
CA GLN A 212 -31.95 2.31 4.76
C GLN A 212 -33.39 1.81 5.00
N ARG A 213 -33.98 2.11 6.17
CA ARG A 213 -35.38 1.76 6.44
C ARG A 213 -36.38 2.65 5.72
N ALA A 214 -36.01 3.90 5.42
CA ALA A 214 -36.86 4.80 4.65
C ALA A 214 -36.82 4.52 3.14
N ALA A 215 -35.82 3.78 2.66
CA ALA A 215 -35.65 3.40 1.27
C ALA A 215 -36.16 1.97 0.94
N ALA A 216 -36.55 1.20 1.96
CA ALA A 216 -37.17 -0.13 1.83
C ALA A 216 -38.67 -0.05 1.98
#